data_637c8d11e2eee74065d4530f0e7e1f7f
#
_entry.id   637c8d11e2eee74065d4530f0e7e1f7f
#
_cell.length_a   1.000
_cell.length_b   1.000
_cell.length_c   1.000
_cell.angle_alpha   90.00
_cell.angle_beta   90.00
_cell.angle_gamma   90.00
#
_symmetry.space_group_name_H-M   'P 1'
#
loop_
_entity.id
_entity.type
_entity.pdbx_description
1 polymer ?
#
loop_
_entity_poly.entity_id
_entity_poly.type
_entity_poly.pdbx_seq_one_letter_code
_entity_poly.pdbx_strand_id
1 'polypeptide(L)'
;VLYEAEEEKDAILNPNLTFILSNLLTGTYDATFIDYNYPTAVNLASRMTHTYALKSGTTNTDNWYIGYNKDVVTAVWCGYDDNRDLNSSEYKYAQNIWLANMEDYMEGKEDAWYTQPDNVVGVLVNPISGKPATDQDEKKKLMYYIKGTEPTASDPVFDEKLGDNIAS
;
A
#
# COMPACT_ATOMS: atom_id res chain seq x y z
N VAL A 1 -1.81 -39.32 6.51
CA VAL A 1 -2.29 -37.93 6.48
C VAL A 1 -3.54 -37.89 7.32
N LEU A 2 -3.58 -37.05 8.38
CA LEU A 2 -4.74 -36.90 9.23
C LEU A 2 -5.73 -35.86 8.67
N TYR A 3 -5.22 -34.89 7.94
CA TYR A 3 -5.97 -33.84 7.25
C TYR A 3 -5.13 -33.30 6.10
N GLU A 4 -5.77 -33.07 4.97
CA GLU A 4 -5.20 -32.39 3.81
C GLU A 4 -6.19 -31.28 3.44
N ALA A 5 -5.73 -30.04 3.44
CA ALA A 5 -6.57 -28.91 3.10
C ALA A 5 -6.93 -28.95 1.62
N GLU A 6 -8.21 -28.85 1.29
CA GLU A 6 -8.66 -28.60 -0.07
C GLU A 6 -8.55 -27.09 -0.34
N GLU A 7 -7.97 -26.73 -1.47
CA GLU A 7 -7.87 -25.34 -1.87
C GLU A 7 -9.23 -24.84 -2.37
N GLU A 8 -9.91 -24.04 -1.52
CA GLU A 8 -11.12 -23.35 -1.94
C GLU A 8 -10.75 -22.13 -2.79
N LYS A 9 -11.23 -22.09 -4.04
CA LYS A 9 -10.93 -21.04 -5.03
C LYS A 9 -12.09 -20.07 -5.24
N ASP A 10 -13.05 -20.03 -4.36
CA ASP A 10 -14.18 -19.12 -4.49
C ASP A 10 -13.74 -17.67 -4.21
N ALA A 11 -14.07 -16.77 -5.14
CA ALA A 11 -13.81 -15.35 -4.97
C ALA A 11 -14.74 -14.77 -3.89
N ILE A 12 -14.19 -14.55 -2.69
CA ILE A 12 -14.93 -13.98 -1.54
C ILE A 12 -15.08 -12.46 -1.67
N LEU A 13 -14.07 -11.78 -2.23
CA LEU A 13 -14.05 -10.34 -2.38
C LEU A 13 -14.22 -9.91 -3.84
N ASN A 14 -14.78 -8.72 -4.04
CA ASN A 14 -14.92 -8.15 -5.38
C ASN A 14 -13.53 -7.88 -5.99
N PRO A 15 -13.18 -8.47 -7.15
CA PRO A 15 -11.85 -8.34 -7.75
C PRO A 15 -11.48 -6.90 -8.13
N ASN A 16 -12.46 -6.05 -8.47
CA ASN A 16 -12.20 -4.64 -8.77
C ASN A 16 -11.73 -3.89 -7.52
N LEU A 17 -12.40 -4.13 -6.38
CA LEU A 17 -12.06 -3.48 -5.11
C LEU A 17 -10.73 -4.00 -4.55
N THR A 18 -10.46 -5.30 -4.67
CA THR A 18 -9.18 -5.87 -4.22
C THR A 18 -8.01 -5.38 -5.05
N PHE A 19 -8.18 -5.23 -6.37
CA PHE A 19 -7.16 -4.63 -7.24
C PHE A 19 -6.87 -3.17 -6.81
N ILE A 20 -7.91 -2.36 -6.64
CA ILE A 20 -7.76 -0.95 -6.21
C ILE A 20 -7.07 -0.88 -4.85
N LEU A 21 -7.51 -1.67 -3.87
CA LEU A 21 -6.91 -1.70 -2.54
C LEU A 21 -5.43 -2.11 -2.58
N SER A 22 -5.10 -3.17 -3.33
CA SER A 22 -3.71 -3.62 -3.48
C SER A 22 -2.81 -2.53 -4.05
N ASN A 23 -3.31 -1.78 -5.05
CA ASN A 23 -2.57 -0.64 -5.60
C ASN A 23 -2.46 0.54 -4.62
N LEU A 24 -3.51 0.84 -3.85
CA LEU A 24 -3.43 1.87 -2.80
C LEU A 24 -2.36 1.52 -1.75
N LEU A 25 -2.23 0.26 -1.39
CA LEU A 25 -1.26 -0.22 -0.41
C LEU A 25 0.21 -0.11 -0.89
N THR A 26 0.47 0.03 -2.19
CA THR A 26 1.83 0.35 -2.68
C THR A 26 2.25 1.77 -2.30
N GLY A 27 1.30 2.67 -2.03
CA GLY A 27 1.56 4.03 -1.58
C GLY A 27 2.28 4.12 -0.23
N THR A 28 2.27 3.05 0.57
CA THR A 28 2.93 3.02 1.90
C THR A 28 4.45 3.15 1.84
N TYR A 29 5.06 2.94 0.68
CA TYR A 29 6.50 3.13 0.44
C TYR A 29 6.80 4.06 -0.73
N ASP A 30 5.81 4.75 -1.27
CA ASP A 30 5.97 5.68 -2.38
C ASP A 30 6.50 7.04 -1.91
N ALA A 31 7.73 7.34 -2.27
CA ALA A 31 8.40 8.58 -1.89
C ALA A 31 7.73 9.86 -2.44
N THR A 32 6.86 9.77 -3.45
CA THR A 32 6.14 10.93 -3.98
C THR A 32 5.14 11.52 -3.00
N PHE A 33 4.78 10.79 -1.95
CA PHE A 33 3.88 11.25 -0.90
C PHE A 33 4.58 11.91 0.30
N ILE A 34 5.90 11.97 0.35
CA ILE A 34 6.67 12.46 1.52
C ILE A 34 6.23 13.85 1.96
N ASP A 35 5.93 14.75 1.03
CA ASP A 35 5.54 16.13 1.34
C ASP A 35 4.11 16.26 1.89
N TYR A 36 3.29 15.21 1.76
CA TYR A 36 1.88 15.22 2.19
C TYR A 36 1.66 14.43 3.46
N ASN A 37 2.17 13.21 3.49
CA ASN A 37 2.12 12.32 4.63
C ASN A 37 3.26 11.32 4.49
N TYR A 38 4.17 11.28 5.46
CA TYR A 38 5.37 10.45 5.38
C TYR A 38 4.98 8.96 5.28
N PRO A 39 5.29 8.29 4.16
CA PRO A 39 4.92 6.89 3.99
C PRO A 39 5.68 6.00 4.98
N THR A 40 4.95 5.13 5.68
CA THR A 40 5.49 4.37 6.83
C THR A 40 6.58 3.38 6.48
N ALA A 41 6.69 2.98 5.21
CA ALA A 41 7.66 2.00 4.72
C ALA A 41 8.60 2.57 3.63
N VAL A 42 8.65 3.89 3.44
CA VAL A 42 9.48 4.53 2.40
C VAL A 42 10.97 4.18 2.53
N ASN A 43 11.45 3.95 3.75
CA ASN A 43 12.80 3.53 4.04
C ASN A 43 13.14 2.10 3.55
N LEU A 44 12.13 1.30 3.22
CA LEU A 44 12.31 -0.05 2.66
C LEU A 44 12.37 -0.04 1.13
N ALA A 45 11.80 0.98 0.49
CA ALA A 45 11.60 1.05 -0.97
C ALA A 45 12.86 0.74 -1.79
N SER A 46 14.02 1.28 -1.38
CA SER A 46 15.30 1.05 -2.08
C SER A 46 15.86 -0.38 -1.94
N ARG A 47 15.28 -1.19 -1.06
CA ARG A 47 15.68 -2.58 -0.79
C ARG A 47 14.66 -3.58 -1.33
N MET A 48 13.52 -3.13 -1.81
CA MET A 48 12.51 -3.95 -2.46
C MET A 48 12.89 -4.18 -3.92
N THR A 49 12.87 -5.43 -4.36
CA THR A 49 13.11 -5.82 -5.76
C THR A 49 11.81 -6.10 -6.51
N HIS A 50 10.70 -6.26 -5.76
CA HIS A 50 9.39 -6.57 -6.28
C HIS A 50 8.33 -5.59 -5.74
N THR A 51 7.16 -5.59 -6.38
CA THR A 51 6.00 -4.79 -5.98
C THR A 51 5.20 -5.53 -4.90
N TYR A 52 4.89 -4.83 -3.80
CA TYR A 52 4.14 -5.37 -2.67
C TYR A 52 3.00 -4.43 -2.26
N ALA A 53 1.87 -5.01 -1.89
CA ALA A 53 0.86 -4.33 -1.09
C ALA A 53 1.25 -4.46 0.38
N LEU A 54 1.48 -3.35 1.09
CA LEU A 54 2.04 -3.35 2.43
C LEU A 54 1.27 -2.44 3.37
N LYS A 55 1.06 -2.88 4.62
CA LYS A 55 0.49 -2.07 5.70
C LYS A 55 1.21 -2.34 7.01
N SER A 56 1.61 -1.26 7.69
CA SER A 56 2.15 -1.29 9.05
C SER A 56 1.05 -1.09 10.09
N GLY A 57 1.25 -1.65 11.28
CA GLY A 57 0.49 -1.37 12.48
C GLY A 57 1.45 -1.07 13.62
N THR A 58 1.20 -0.01 14.40
CA THR A 58 2.11 0.41 15.47
C THR A 58 1.33 0.95 16.64
N THR A 59 1.65 0.42 17.82
CA THR A 59 1.28 0.95 19.14
C THR A 59 2.55 1.16 19.95
N ASN A 60 2.44 1.52 21.22
CA ASN A 60 3.63 1.57 22.09
C ASN A 60 4.23 0.18 22.35
N THR A 61 3.41 -0.85 22.34
CA THR A 61 3.76 -2.22 22.74
C THR A 61 3.87 -3.20 21.58
N ASP A 62 3.33 -2.84 20.40
CA ASP A 62 3.20 -3.73 19.25
C ASP A 62 3.67 -3.08 17.96
N ASN A 63 4.35 -3.84 17.15
CA ASN A 63 4.72 -3.44 15.80
C ASN A 63 4.40 -4.56 14.80
N TRP A 64 3.59 -4.24 13.82
CA TRP A 64 3.15 -5.15 12.76
C TRP A 64 3.63 -4.68 11.40
N TYR A 65 4.04 -5.62 10.58
CA TYR A 65 4.21 -5.46 9.15
C TYR A 65 3.51 -6.61 8.43
N ILE A 66 2.52 -6.28 7.60
CA ILE A 66 1.76 -7.25 6.81
C ILE A 66 1.81 -6.80 5.37
N GLY A 67 2.29 -7.66 4.49
CA GLY A 67 2.35 -7.34 3.07
C GLY A 67 2.29 -8.58 2.21
N TYR A 68 1.87 -8.38 0.96
CA TYR A 68 1.63 -9.45 0.01
C TYR A 68 1.85 -8.99 -1.43
N ASN A 69 2.03 -9.95 -2.28
CA ASN A 69 1.82 -9.87 -3.72
C ASN A 69 0.90 -11.02 -4.16
N LYS A 70 0.87 -11.35 -5.45
CA LYS A 70 0.02 -12.47 -5.92
C LYS A 70 0.55 -13.86 -5.55
N ASP A 71 1.80 -13.98 -5.10
CA ASP A 71 2.48 -15.26 -4.87
C ASP A 71 2.60 -15.61 -3.37
N VAL A 72 2.66 -14.59 -2.51
CA VAL A 72 2.92 -14.78 -1.08
C VAL A 72 2.33 -13.66 -0.23
N VAL A 73 1.91 -14.01 0.98
CA VAL A 73 1.58 -13.08 2.06
C VAL A 73 2.44 -13.38 3.27
N THR A 74 3.02 -12.34 3.86
CA THR A 74 3.79 -12.44 5.11
C THR A 74 3.26 -11.43 6.12
N ALA A 75 3.05 -11.90 7.33
CA ALA A 75 2.71 -11.07 8.49
C ALA A 75 3.77 -11.25 9.57
N VAL A 76 4.32 -10.16 10.07
CA VAL A 76 5.32 -10.15 11.14
C VAL A 76 4.82 -9.28 12.27
N TRP A 77 4.87 -9.82 13.48
CA TRP A 77 4.62 -9.11 14.73
C TRP A 77 5.86 -9.08 15.59
N CYS A 78 6.11 -7.94 16.21
CA CYS A 78 7.10 -7.77 17.26
C CYS A 78 6.45 -7.09 18.45
N GLY A 79 6.65 -7.68 19.62
CA GLY A 79 6.13 -7.21 20.90
C GLY A 79 6.66 -8.08 22.04
N TYR A 80 6.19 -7.81 23.24
CA TYR A 80 6.56 -8.55 24.45
C TYR A 80 5.35 -9.21 25.11
N ASP A 81 5.52 -10.40 25.63
CA ASP A 81 4.45 -11.15 26.30
C ASP A 81 3.92 -10.43 27.55
N ASP A 82 4.75 -9.61 28.21
CA ASP A 82 4.38 -8.79 29.36
C ASP A 82 3.80 -7.42 28.99
N ASN A 83 3.57 -7.20 27.69
CA ASN A 83 2.97 -5.99 27.13
C ASN A 83 3.72 -4.69 27.51
N ARG A 84 5.04 -4.76 27.73
CA ARG A 84 5.87 -3.57 27.95
C ARG A 84 6.10 -2.81 26.64
N ASP A 85 6.41 -1.53 26.78
CA ASP A 85 6.69 -0.64 25.65
C ASP A 85 7.90 -1.10 24.83
N LEU A 86 7.79 -0.97 23.52
CA LEU A 86 8.90 -1.11 22.60
C LEU A 86 9.79 0.14 22.64
N ASN A 87 11.10 -0.06 22.58
CA ASN A 87 12.02 1.06 22.41
C ASN A 87 12.16 1.44 20.92
N SER A 88 12.73 2.60 20.64
CA SER A 88 12.81 3.17 19.29
C SER A 88 13.55 2.30 18.26
N SER A 89 14.48 1.44 18.71
CA SER A 89 15.21 0.54 17.80
C SER A 89 14.40 -0.71 17.45
N GLU A 90 13.49 -1.15 18.34
CA GLU A 90 12.70 -2.37 18.18
C GLU A 90 11.60 -2.23 17.14
N TYR A 91 11.10 -1.00 16.91
CA TYR A 91 10.16 -0.71 15.83
C TYR A 91 10.68 -1.05 14.41
N LYS A 92 11.99 -1.30 14.27
CA LYS A 92 12.59 -1.71 12.99
C LYS A 92 12.59 -3.23 12.78
N TYR A 93 12.33 -4.03 13.81
CA TYR A 93 12.46 -5.49 13.70
C TYR A 93 11.41 -6.09 12.77
N ALA A 94 10.13 -5.78 12.98
CA ALA A 94 9.06 -6.33 12.17
C ALA A 94 9.25 -5.99 10.67
N GLN A 95 9.57 -4.74 10.33
CA GLN A 95 9.79 -4.33 8.95
C GLN A 95 10.99 -5.03 8.29
N ASN A 96 12.11 -5.21 9.02
CA ASN A 96 13.30 -5.85 8.47
C ASN A 96 13.11 -7.35 8.29
N ILE A 97 12.44 -8.02 9.23
CA ILE A 97 12.11 -9.44 9.13
C ILE A 97 11.12 -9.67 7.98
N TRP A 98 10.08 -8.81 7.89
CA TRP A 98 9.12 -8.87 6.80
C TRP A 98 9.82 -8.75 5.44
N LEU A 99 10.66 -7.72 5.27
CA LEU A 99 11.38 -7.50 4.01
C LEU A 99 12.30 -8.66 3.67
N ALA A 100 13.08 -9.15 4.64
CA ALA A 100 13.99 -10.28 4.41
C ALA A 100 13.23 -11.53 3.93
N ASN A 101 12.09 -11.85 4.57
CA ASN A 101 11.27 -13.01 4.18
C ASN A 101 10.66 -12.84 2.78
N MET A 102 10.19 -11.63 2.44
CA MET A 102 9.58 -11.37 1.14
C MET A 102 10.64 -11.45 0.02
N GLU A 103 11.79 -10.81 0.19
CA GLU A 103 12.86 -10.81 -0.81
C GLU A 103 13.49 -12.20 -0.99
N ASP A 104 13.68 -12.96 0.11
CA ASP A 104 14.17 -14.34 0.05
C ASP A 104 13.20 -15.26 -0.73
N TYR A 105 11.90 -15.14 -0.43
CA TYR A 105 10.87 -15.91 -1.15
C TYR A 105 10.78 -15.55 -2.63
N MET A 106 10.97 -14.27 -2.96
CA MET A 106 10.84 -13.75 -4.32
C MET A 106 12.15 -13.83 -5.13
N GLU A 107 13.26 -14.29 -4.52
CA GLU A 107 14.53 -14.42 -5.21
C GLU A 107 14.40 -15.26 -6.49
N GLY A 108 14.83 -14.71 -7.61
CA GLY A 108 14.78 -15.37 -8.92
C GLY A 108 13.41 -15.46 -9.57
N LYS A 109 12.37 -14.87 -8.97
CA LYS A 109 11.02 -14.77 -9.56
C LYS A 109 10.85 -13.44 -10.30
N GLU A 110 9.87 -13.40 -11.20
CA GLU A 110 9.50 -12.17 -11.89
C GLU A 110 8.65 -11.26 -11.00
N ASP A 111 8.85 -9.94 -11.10
CA ASP A 111 7.96 -8.96 -10.47
C ASP A 111 6.65 -8.88 -11.26
N ALA A 112 5.73 -9.78 -10.95
CA ALA A 112 4.44 -9.89 -11.59
C ALA A 112 3.34 -9.33 -10.67
N TRP A 113 2.71 -8.23 -11.10
CA TRP A 113 1.59 -7.61 -10.39
C TRP A 113 0.24 -8.13 -10.89
N TYR A 114 -0.83 -7.74 -10.21
CA TYR A 114 -2.20 -8.09 -10.57
C TYR A 114 -2.62 -7.45 -11.90
N THR A 115 -3.34 -8.20 -12.72
CA THR A 115 -3.94 -7.67 -13.94
C THR A 115 -5.11 -6.75 -13.59
N GLN A 116 -5.12 -5.56 -14.20
CA GLN A 116 -6.22 -4.61 -14.02
C GLN A 116 -7.54 -5.19 -14.55
N PRO A 117 -8.59 -5.25 -13.72
CA PRO A 117 -9.91 -5.69 -14.16
C PRO A 117 -10.56 -4.73 -15.17
N ASP A 118 -11.39 -5.25 -16.06
CA ASP A 118 -12.05 -4.46 -17.11
C ASP A 118 -12.91 -3.31 -16.58
N ASN A 119 -13.48 -3.45 -15.38
CA ASN A 119 -14.32 -2.42 -14.76
C ASN A 119 -13.53 -1.43 -13.86
N VAL A 120 -12.21 -1.44 -13.96
CA VAL A 120 -11.34 -0.49 -13.28
C VAL A 120 -10.67 0.41 -14.30
N VAL A 121 -10.56 1.69 -13.98
CA VAL A 121 -9.87 2.69 -14.82
C VAL A 121 -8.77 3.39 -14.00
N GLY A 122 -7.61 3.58 -14.63
CA GLY A 122 -6.52 4.39 -14.09
C GLY A 122 -6.66 5.85 -14.54
N VAL A 123 -6.56 6.79 -13.61
CA VAL A 123 -6.59 8.23 -13.87
C VAL A 123 -5.36 8.87 -13.23
N LEU A 124 -4.64 9.70 -13.97
CA LEU A 124 -3.62 10.57 -13.39
C LEU A 124 -4.31 11.71 -12.66
N VAL A 125 -4.05 11.81 -11.37
CA VAL A 125 -4.62 12.85 -10.52
C VAL A 125 -3.52 13.69 -9.86
N ASN A 126 -3.85 14.93 -9.54
CA ASN A 126 -3.07 15.71 -8.59
C ASN A 126 -3.28 15.09 -7.19
N PRO A 127 -2.23 14.63 -6.51
CA PRO A 127 -2.36 13.92 -5.23
C PRO A 127 -2.88 14.77 -4.07
N ILE A 128 -2.85 16.11 -4.21
CA ILE A 128 -3.38 17.04 -3.19
C ILE A 128 -4.87 17.24 -3.37
N SER A 129 -5.29 17.64 -4.58
CA SER A 129 -6.69 17.98 -4.86
C SER A 129 -7.55 16.75 -5.16
N GLY A 130 -6.95 15.63 -5.55
CA GLY A 130 -7.65 14.43 -6.05
C GLY A 130 -8.29 14.62 -7.43
N LYS A 131 -8.20 15.82 -8.03
CA LYS A 131 -8.74 16.10 -9.37
C LYS A 131 -7.87 15.50 -10.47
N PRO A 132 -8.42 15.25 -11.67
CA PRO A 132 -7.61 14.87 -12.82
C PRO A 132 -6.44 15.84 -13.01
N ALA A 133 -5.25 15.29 -13.18
CA ALA A 133 -4.04 16.09 -13.35
C ALA A 133 -4.04 16.82 -14.69
N THR A 134 -3.52 18.04 -14.68
CA THR A 134 -3.31 18.89 -15.85
C THR A 134 -1.82 18.96 -16.20
N ASP A 135 -1.46 19.60 -17.31
CA ASP A 135 -0.05 19.81 -17.67
C ASP A 135 0.68 20.74 -16.71
N GLN A 136 -0.05 21.55 -15.93
CA GLN A 136 0.49 22.48 -14.96
C GLN A 136 0.81 21.84 -13.61
N ASP A 137 0.31 20.63 -13.34
CA ASP A 137 0.57 19.93 -12.09
C ASP A 137 2.00 19.35 -12.10
N GLU A 138 2.83 19.80 -11.16
CA GLU A 138 4.20 19.29 -10.99
C GLU A 138 4.21 17.83 -10.54
N LYS A 139 3.25 17.44 -9.69
CA LYS A 139 3.11 16.08 -9.17
C LYS A 139 1.82 15.46 -9.66
N LYS A 140 1.96 14.28 -10.24
CA LYS A 140 0.86 13.49 -10.78
C LYS A 140 0.99 12.06 -10.27
N LYS A 141 -0.14 11.48 -9.83
CA LYS A 141 -0.20 10.10 -9.37
C LYS A 141 -1.24 9.32 -10.15
N LEU A 142 -0.89 8.13 -10.62
CA LEU A 142 -1.85 7.19 -11.17
C LEU A 142 -2.66 6.57 -10.04
N MET A 143 -3.97 6.80 -10.05
CA MET A 143 -4.92 6.22 -9.11
C MET A 143 -5.97 5.43 -9.87
N TYR A 144 -6.50 4.39 -9.23
CA TYR A 144 -7.47 3.49 -9.86
C TYR A 144 -8.86 3.68 -9.24
N TYR A 145 -9.88 3.61 -10.10
CA TYR A 145 -11.28 3.84 -9.76
C TYR A 145 -12.16 2.78 -10.42
N ILE A 146 -13.32 2.49 -9.85
CA ILE A 146 -14.38 1.80 -10.58
C ILE A 146 -14.85 2.72 -11.70
N LYS A 147 -15.01 2.20 -12.92
CA LYS A 147 -15.53 2.99 -14.06
C LYS A 147 -16.82 3.71 -13.67
N GLY A 148 -16.87 5.01 -13.94
CA GLY A 148 -17.99 5.89 -13.61
C GLY A 148 -17.92 6.50 -12.20
N THR A 149 -16.86 6.21 -11.42
CA THR A 149 -16.60 6.84 -10.11
C THR A 149 -15.30 7.64 -10.08
N GLU A 150 -14.60 7.74 -11.21
CA GLU A 150 -13.41 8.54 -11.37
C GLU A 150 -13.68 10.04 -11.16
N PRO A 151 -12.73 10.78 -10.58
CA PRO A 151 -12.91 12.21 -10.34
C PRO A 151 -13.03 13.00 -11.65
N THR A 152 -13.82 14.05 -11.62
CA THR A 152 -13.97 15.00 -12.73
C THR A 152 -13.40 16.36 -12.34
N ALA A 153 -13.09 17.21 -13.32
CA ALA A 153 -12.57 18.56 -13.09
C ALA A 153 -13.55 19.45 -12.29
N SER A 154 -14.85 19.14 -12.33
CA SER A 154 -15.91 19.85 -11.64
C SER A 154 -16.29 19.22 -10.29
N ASP A 155 -15.58 18.19 -9.82
CA ASP A 155 -15.91 17.51 -8.57
C ASP A 155 -15.74 18.47 -7.37
N PRO A 156 -16.80 18.71 -6.57
CA PRO A 156 -16.76 19.67 -5.48
C PRO A 156 -16.10 19.14 -4.20
N VAL A 157 -15.74 17.88 -4.14
CA VAL A 157 -15.27 17.19 -2.91
C VAL A 157 -13.95 17.76 -2.40
N PHE A 158 -13.14 18.34 -3.29
CA PHE A 158 -11.86 18.96 -2.95
C PHE A 158 -11.89 20.44 -3.37
N ASP A 159 -12.35 21.32 -2.48
CA ASP A 159 -12.22 22.77 -2.64
C ASP A 159 -10.73 23.15 -2.51
N GLU A 160 -10.24 24.04 -3.38
CA GLU A 160 -8.86 24.55 -3.34
C GLU A 160 -8.47 25.13 -1.97
N LYS A 161 -9.46 25.60 -1.20
CA LYS A 161 -9.27 26.10 0.17
C LYS A 161 -8.84 25.02 1.19
N LEU A 162 -9.07 23.74 0.93
CA LEU A 162 -8.59 22.66 1.79
C LEU A 162 -7.09 22.40 1.58
N GLY A 163 -6.56 22.64 0.39
CA GLY A 163 -5.13 22.53 0.10
C GLY A 163 -4.28 23.56 0.85
N ASP A 164 -4.79 24.78 1.01
CA ASP A 164 -4.08 25.88 1.71
C ASP A 164 -3.97 25.63 3.23
N ASN A 165 -4.84 24.81 3.82
CA ASN A 165 -4.83 24.51 5.25
C ASN A 165 -3.96 23.30 5.63
N ILE A 166 -3.48 22.52 4.66
CA ILE A 166 -2.60 21.37 4.90
C ILE A 166 -1.12 21.76 4.75
N ALA A 167 -0.84 22.88 4.11
CA ALA A 167 0.51 23.43 3.86
C ALA A 167 1.00 24.43 4.91
N SER A 168 0.27 24.62 6.04
CA SER A 168 0.63 25.54 7.13
C SER A 168 1.02 24.79 8.41
#